data_e0ea4950e8d1e5551f0fabf4a3ecd101
#
_entry.id   e0ea4950e8d1e5551f0fabf4a3ecd101
#
_cell.length_a   1.000
_cell.length_b   1.000
_cell.length_c   1.000
_cell.angle_alpha   90.00
_cell.angle_beta   90.00
_cell.angle_gamma   90.00
#
_symmetry.space_group_name_H-M   'P 1'
#
loop_
_entity.id
_entity.type
_entity.pdbx_description
1 polymer ?
#
loop_
_entity_poly.entity_id
_entity_poly.type
_entity_poly.pdbx_seq_one_letter_code
_entity_poly.pdbx_strand_id
1 'polypeptide(L)'
;TYTGIDGLTIGVASGTDSGGSVEVDNSTRYITYAYDAFTFGFQSNSMDSGTAGADEEYTAYAVSYAVNDDLSISYGYSELDYEGTSTLTDTTQEASAISVSYTMGSMAIAATRADVDNQDGDTVKDGEGYEINVAFTF
;
A
#
# COMPACT_ATOMS: atom_id res chain seq x y z
N THR A 1 11.80 -8.70 -11.63
CA THR A 1 11.75 -9.35 -10.30
C THR A 1 13.02 -10.13 -10.07
N TYR A 2 13.59 -10.05 -8.87
CA TYR A 2 14.75 -10.82 -8.43
C TYR A 2 14.37 -11.63 -7.19
N THR A 3 14.70 -12.93 -7.19
CA THR A 3 14.35 -13.91 -6.14
C THR A 3 15.53 -14.82 -5.79
N GLY A 4 16.77 -14.31 -5.89
CA GLY A 4 18.01 -15.11 -5.68
C GLY A 4 18.40 -15.30 -4.21
N ILE A 5 17.72 -14.66 -3.27
CA ILE A 5 17.88 -14.84 -1.82
C ILE A 5 16.57 -15.41 -1.30
N ASP A 6 16.67 -16.46 -0.48
CA ASP A 6 15.49 -17.09 0.10
C ASP A 6 14.66 -16.08 0.92
N GLY A 7 13.36 -16.08 0.70
CA GLY A 7 12.43 -15.13 1.30
C GLY A 7 12.45 -13.70 0.72
N LEU A 8 13.41 -13.35 -0.15
CA LEU A 8 13.53 -12.01 -0.73
C LEU A 8 12.93 -11.95 -2.13
N THR A 9 12.04 -10.98 -2.35
CA THR A 9 11.55 -10.59 -3.68
C THR A 9 11.77 -9.11 -3.90
N ILE A 10 12.33 -8.75 -5.05
CA ILE A 10 12.49 -7.36 -5.49
C ILE A 10 11.86 -7.23 -6.86
N GLY A 11 11.06 -6.20 -7.06
CA GLY A 11 10.47 -5.89 -8.35
C GLY A 11 10.60 -4.41 -8.70
N VAL A 12 10.82 -4.16 -9.98
CA VAL A 12 10.81 -2.82 -10.57
C VAL A 12 10.03 -2.88 -11.88
N ALA A 13 9.28 -1.83 -12.16
CA ALA A 13 8.59 -1.61 -13.42
C ALA A 13 8.58 -0.11 -13.75
N SER A 14 8.56 0.21 -15.03
CA SER A 14 8.32 1.57 -15.52
C SER A 14 7.55 1.51 -16.81
N GLY A 15 6.80 2.55 -17.11
CA GLY A 15 6.04 2.69 -18.35
C GLY A 15 5.68 4.14 -18.58
N THR A 16 5.52 4.48 -19.87
CA THR A 16 5.10 5.80 -20.30
C THR A 16 3.76 5.69 -21.02
N ASP A 17 2.79 6.50 -20.63
CA ASP A 17 1.53 6.67 -21.35
C ASP A 17 1.61 7.94 -22.21
N SER A 18 1.58 7.77 -23.53
CA SER A 18 1.64 8.85 -24.50
C SER A 18 0.36 8.98 -25.34
N GLY A 19 -0.74 8.38 -24.87
CA GLY A 19 -2.05 8.40 -25.57
C GLY A 19 -2.78 9.75 -25.51
N GLY A 20 -2.35 10.67 -24.66
CA GLY A 20 -2.92 12.00 -24.46
C GLY A 20 -2.10 13.13 -25.09
N SER A 21 -2.45 14.37 -24.74
CA SER A 21 -1.69 15.57 -25.12
C SER A 21 -0.46 15.80 -24.25
N VAL A 22 -0.36 15.10 -23.14
CA VAL A 22 0.72 15.14 -22.15
C VAL A 22 1.17 13.70 -21.92
N GLU A 23 2.47 13.49 -21.87
CA GLU A 23 3.10 12.22 -21.56
C GLU A 23 3.09 12.04 -20.03
N VAL A 24 2.77 10.82 -19.58
CA VAL A 24 2.77 10.44 -18.17
C VAL A 24 3.74 9.28 -17.95
N ASP A 25 4.77 9.51 -17.16
CA ASP A 25 5.72 8.50 -16.77
C ASP A 25 5.36 7.87 -15.43
N ASN A 26 5.31 6.54 -15.43
CA ASN A 26 5.01 5.76 -14.24
C ASN A 26 6.20 4.88 -13.86
N SER A 27 6.51 4.81 -12.58
CA SER A 27 7.48 3.86 -12.05
C SER A 27 6.96 3.17 -10.81
N THR A 28 7.36 1.92 -10.63
CA THR A 28 7.04 1.11 -9.45
C THR A 28 8.29 0.36 -9.02
N ARG A 29 8.56 0.35 -7.73
CA ARG A 29 9.58 -0.48 -7.10
C ARG A 29 9.04 -1.07 -5.81
N TYR A 30 9.32 -2.35 -5.57
CA TYR A 30 8.95 -2.99 -4.33
C TYR A 30 10.00 -4.01 -3.87
N ILE A 31 10.00 -4.25 -2.58
CA ILE A 31 10.76 -5.29 -1.93
C ILE A 31 9.85 -5.99 -0.91
N THR A 32 9.89 -7.32 -0.89
CA THR A 32 9.30 -8.12 0.20
C THR A 32 10.37 -9.07 0.74
N TYR A 33 10.38 -9.25 2.04
CA TYR A 33 11.29 -10.16 2.71
C TYR A 33 10.56 -10.95 3.78
N ALA A 34 10.56 -12.27 3.61
CA ALA A 34 10.03 -13.22 4.57
C ALA A 34 11.20 -13.82 5.39
N TYR A 35 11.11 -13.73 6.70
CA TYR A 35 12.07 -14.29 7.63
C TYR A 35 11.34 -14.89 8.83
N ASP A 36 11.43 -16.23 8.97
CA ASP A 36 10.73 -16.98 10.00
C ASP A 36 9.20 -16.68 9.95
N ALA A 37 8.62 -16.25 11.04
CA ALA A 37 7.21 -15.89 11.15
C ALA A 37 6.89 -14.46 10.65
N PHE A 38 7.88 -13.68 10.23
CA PHE A 38 7.70 -12.30 9.79
C PHE A 38 7.76 -12.16 8.28
N THR A 39 6.93 -11.27 7.73
CA THR A 39 7.07 -10.77 6.36
C THR A 39 7.07 -9.25 6.38
N PHE A 40 8.06 -8.64 5.74
CA PHE A 40 8.19 -7.20 5.58
C PHE A 40 7.94 -6.83 4.12
N GLY A 41 7.26 -5.72 3.89
CA GLY A 41 7.02 -5.17 2.57
C GLY A 41 7.33 -3.68 2.51
N PHE A 42 7.88 -3.26 1.39
CA PHE A 42 8.05 -1.86 1.00
C PHE A 42 7.67 -1.72 -0.46
N GLN A 43 6.95 -0.65 -0.79
CA GLN A 43 6.63 -0.29 -2.16
C GLN A 43 6.72 1.22 -2.33
N SER A 44 7.19 1.66 -3.49
CA SER A 44 7.14 3.05 -3.90
C SER A 44 6.72 3.11 -5.37
N ASN A 45 5.76 3.99 -5.66
CA ASN A 45 5.29 4.29 -7.00
C ASN A 45 5.44 5.79 -7.23
N SER A 46 5.77 6.19 -8.46
CA SER A 46 5.72 7.58 -8.88
C SER A 46 4.96 7.72 -10.18
N MET A 47 4.19 8.79 -10.30
CA MET A 47 3.56 9.24 -11.52
C MET A 47 4.02 10.67 -11.78
N ASP A 48 4.76 10.85 -12.89
CA ASP A 48 5.19 12.15 -13.40
C ASP A 48 4.35 12.45 -14.64
N SER A 49 3.49 13.44 -14.54
CA SER A 49 2.54 13.79 -15.60
C SER A 49 3.05 14.88 -16.55
N GLY A 50 4.23 15.44 -16.31
CA GLY A 50 4.75 16.60 -17.04
C GLY A 50 3.84 17.84 -16.94
N THR A 51 2.84 17.81 -16.04
CA THR A 51 1.91 18.91 -15.80
C THR A 51 2.04 19.33 -14.33
N ALA A 52 2.41 20.58 -14.08
CA ALA A 52 2.60 21.08 -12.72
C ALA A 52 1.34 20.85 -11.85
N GLY A 53 1.53 20.25 -10.69
CA GLY A 53 0.48 19.92 -9.74
C GLY A 53 -0.32 18.67 -10.05
N ALA A 54 0.24 17.76 -10.87
CA ALA A 54 -0.39 16.49 -11.19
C ALA A 54 0.55 15.29 -10.98
N ASP A 55 1.72 15.51 -10.39
CA ASP A 55 2.62 14.45 -10.00
C ASP A 55 2.19 13.85 -8.66
N GLU A 56 2.36 12.54 -8.54
CA GLU A 56 2.02 11.80 -7.33
C GLU A 56 3.15 10.85 -6.96
N GLU A 57 3.47 10.79 -5.67
CA GLU A 57 4.40 9.80 -5.12
C GLU A 57 3.70 8.99 -4.03
N TYR A 58 3.66 7.66 -4.21
CA TYR A 58 3.10 6.73 -3.23
C TYR A 58 4.21 5.92 -2.60
N THR A 59 4.22 5.85 -1.26
CA THR A 59 5.10 5.00 -0.48
C THR A 59 4.31 4.16 0.50
N ALA A 60 4.61 2.88 0.61
CA ALA A 60 3.96 1.97 1.54
C ALA A 60 4.94 1.06 2.26
N TYR A 61 4.65 0.78 3.51
CA TYR A 61 5.34 -0.17 4.38
C TYR A 61 4.33 -1.14 4.98
N ALA A 62 4.72 -2.39 5.09
CA ALA A 62 3.89 -3.39 5.75
C ALA A 62 4.75 -4.39 6.52
N VAL A 63 4.20 -4.89 7.60
CA VAL A 63 4.74 -6.02 8.34
C VAL A 63 3.60 -6.98 8.68
N SER A 64 3.83 -8.27 8.51
CA SER A 64 2.95 -9.31 9.01
C SER A 64 3.71 -10.27 9.91
N TYR A 65 3.01 -10.83 10.87
CA TYR A 65 3.51 -11.80 11.82
C TYR A 65 2.56 -12.99 11.93
N ALA A 66 3.04 -14.17 11.58
CA ALA A 66 2.34 -15.43 11.81
C ALA A 66 2.52 -15.85 13.28
N VAL A 67 1.49 -15.62 14.10
CA VAL A 67 1.51 -15.97 15.52
C VAL A 67 1.57 -17.50 15.69
N ASN A 68 0.86 -18.22 14.82
CA ASN A 68 0.89 -19.67 14.65
C ASN A 68 0.28 -20.01 13.27
N ASP A 69 0.09 -21.31 12.99
CA ASP A 69 -0.42 -21.79 11.69
C ASP A 69 -1.82 -21.26 11.34
N ASP A 70 -2.60 -20.86 12.34
CA ASP A 70 -3.99 -20.43 12.16
C ASP A 70 -4.18 -18.92 12.33
N LEU A 71 -3.27 -18.21 12.99
CA LEU A 71 -3.42 -16.80 13.38
C LEU A 71 -2.29 -15.95 12.83
N SER A 72 -2.64 -14.88 12.15
CA SER A 72 -1.70 -13.84 11.73
C SER A 72 -2.21 -12.43 12.07
N ILE A 73 -1.27 -11.53 12.26
CA ILE A 73 -1.52 -10.10 12.50
C ILE A 73 -0.67 -9.33 11.50
N SER A 74 -1.21 -8.26 10.92
CA SER A 74 -0.45 -7.38 10.04
C SER A 74 -0.74 -5.92 10.33
N TYR A 75 0.25 -5.08 10.04
CA TYR A 75 0.15 -3.63 10.06
C TYR A 75 0.72 -3.08 8.76
N GLY A 76 0.00 -2.14 8.18
CA GLY A 76 0.42 -1.39 7.00
C GLY A 76 0.30 0.11 7.23
N TYR A 77 1.18 0.86 6.60
CA TYR A 77 1.18 2.32 6.54
C TYR A 77 1.54 2.77 5.14
N SER A 78 0.87 3.78 4.64
CA SER A 78 1.18 4.38 3.35
C SER A 78 0.99 5.88 3.35
N GLU A 79 1.76 6.54 2.50
CA GLU A 79 1.71 7.94 2.18
C GLU A 79 1.46 8.10 0.68
N LEU A 80 0.61 9.03 0.32
CA LEU A 80 0.40 9.48 -1.05
C LEU A 80 0.60 10.99 -1.07
N ASP A 81 1.70 11.41 -1.66
CA ASP A 81 2.05 12.81 -1.84
C ASP A 81 1.44 13.32 -3.15
N TYR A 82 0.68 14.40 -3.03
CA TYR A 82 0.12 15.16 -4.14
C TYR A 82 0.96 16.42 -4.33
N GLU A 83 1.50 16.61 -5.53
CA GLU A 83 2.18 17.84 -5.88
C GLU A 83 1.19 19.00 -5.93
N GLY A 84 1.52 20.08 -5.23
CA GLY A 84 0.78 21.33 -5.33
C GLY A 84 1.11 22.12 -6.59
N THR A 85 0.37 23.18 -6.80
CA THR A 85 0.63 24.16 -7.87
C THR A 85 1.09 25.47 -7.26
N SER A 86 1.32 26.50 -8.09
CA SER A 86 1.59 27.86 -7.60
C SER A 86 0.48 28.43 -6.68
N THR A 87 -0.70 27.81 -6.65
CA THR A 87 -1.87 28.24 -5.87
C THR A 87 -2.37 27.20 -4.88
N LEU A 88 -1.90 25.96 -4.97
CA LEU A 88 -2.21 24.84 -4.07
C LEU A 88 -0.93 24.37 -3.40
N THR A 89 -1.00 24.12 -2.11
CA THR A 89 0.11 23.57 -1.31
C THR A 89 0.20 22.05 -1.54
N ASP A 90 1.42 21.53 -1.54
CA ASP A 90 1.64 20.07 -1.47
C ASP A 90 0.88 19.48 -0.29
N THR A 91 0.30 18.33 -0.49
CA THR A 91 -0.49 17.64 0.54
C THR A 91 -0.15 16.15 0.52
N THR A 92 -0.03 15.57 1.71
CA THR A 92 0.17 14.14 1.90
C THR A 92 -1.08 13.52 2.51
N GLN A 93 -1.64 12.53 1.84
CA GLN A 93 -2.60 11.60 2.43
C GLN A 93 -1.84 10.51 3.16
N GLU A 94 -2.16 10.27 4.41
CA GLU A 94 -1.60 9.17 5.21
C GLU A 94 -2.68 8.12 5.45
N ALA A 95 -2.32 6.84 5.33
CA ALA A 95 -3.23 5.75 5.65
C ALA A 95 -2.52 4.68 6.47
N SER A 96 -3.20 4.16 7.47
CA SER A 96 -2.72 3.04 8.27
C SER A 96 -3.81 1.99 8.46
N ALA A 97 -3.40 0.72 8.55
CA ALA A 97 -4.33 -0.37 8.83
C ALA A 97 -3.69 -1.43 9.71
N ILE A 98 -4.49 -1.97 10.62
CA ILE A 98 -4.17 -3.19 11.36
C ILE A 98 -5.16 -4.28 10.97
N SER A 99 -4.67 -5.48 10.70
CA SER A 99 -5.51 -6.63 10.35
C SER A 99 -5.14 -7.86 11.17
N VAL A 100 -6.15 -8.65 11.48
CA VAL A 100 -6.01 -9.95 12.12
C VAL A 100 -6.73 -10.98 11.26
N SER A 101 -6.08 -12.10 10.97
CA SER A 101 -6.67 -13.23 10.24
C SER A 101 -6.58 -14.50 11.08
N TYR A 102 -7.68 -15.23 11.19
CA TYR A 102 -7.77 -16.49 11.90
C TYR A 102 -8.46 -17.55 11.06
N THR A 103 -7.83 -18.72 10.93
CA THR A 103 -8.36 -19.87 10.19
C THR A 103 -8.69 -20.99 11.15
N MET A 104 -9.90 -21.55 11.05
CA MET A 104 -10.34 -22.68 11.86
C MET A 104 -11.03 -23.72 10.97
N GLY A 105 -10.30 -24.77 10.61
CA GLY A 105 -10.79 -25.81 9.71
C GLY A 105 -11.16 -25.22 8.34
N SER A 106 -12.42 -25.29 7.95
CA SER A 106 -12.93 -24.75 6.67
C SER A 106 -13.40 -23.30 6.76
N MET A 107 -13.23 -22.61 7.88
CA MET A 107 -13.62 -21.22 8.08
C MET A 107 -12.38 -20.33 8.24
N ALA A 108 -12.36 -19.22 7.54
CA ALA A 108 -11.41 -18.13 7.75
C ALA A 108 -12.14 -16.84 8.11
N ILE A 109 -11.64 -16.13 9.11
CA ILE A 109 -12.15 -14.83 9.56
C ILE A 109 -11.00 -13.84 9.45
N ALA A 110 -11.24 -12.68 8.82
CA ALA A 110 -10.34 -11.56 8.83
C ALA A 110 -11.05 -10.31 9.31
N ALA A 111 -10.40 -9.54 10.17
CA ALA A 111 -10.89 -8.24 10.63
C ALA A 111 -9.80 -7.20 10.40
N THR A 112 -10.19 -6.05 9.85
CA THR A 112 -9.31 -4.92 9.56
C THR A 112 -9.92 -3.65 10.13
N ARG A 113 -9.07 -2.82 10.73
CA ARG A 113 -9.35 -1.41 11.01
C ARG A 113 -8.37 -0.58 10.20
N ALA A 114 -8.89 0.41 9.50
CA ALA A 114 -8.10 1.36 8.73
C ALA A 114 -8.45 2.79 9.14
N ASP A 115 -7.45 3.66 9.16
CA ASP A 115 -7.55 5.09 9.40
C ASP A 115 -6.86 5.80 8.23
N VAL A 116 -7.47 6.90 7.74
CA VAL A 116 -6.95 7.72 6.65
C VAL A 116 -7.03 9.19 7.06
N ASP A 117 -5.92 9.88 6.98
CA ASP A 117 -5.82 11.32 7.19
C ASP A 117 -5.60 12.05 5.86
N ASN A 118 -6.16 13.24 5.72
CA ASN A 118 -6.07 14.08 4.52
C ASN A 118 -6.56 13.36 3.24
N GLN A 119 -7.68 12.66 3.32
CA GLN A 119 -8.20 11.87 2.20
C GLN A 119 -8.37 12.70 0.92
N ASP A 120 -7.86 12.18 -0.20
CA ASP A 120 -7.85 12.84 -1.51
C ASP A 120 -7.09 14.18 -1.51
N GLY A 121 -6.10 14.35 -0.60
CA GLY A 121 -5.34 15.59 -0.44
C GLY A 121 -6.09 16.71 0.30
N ASP A 122 -7.25 16.45 0.85
CA ASP A 122 -8.03 17.43 1.62
C ASP A 122 -7.66 17.36 3.11
N THR A 123 -6.98 18.39 3.62
CA THR A 123 -6.43 18.45 4.99
C THR A 123 -7.46 18.50 6.11
N VAL A 124 -8.74 18.48 5.79
CA VAL A 124 -9.84 18.43 6.77
C VAL A 124 -10.72 17.18 6.62
N LYS A 125 -10.32 16.28 5.73
CA LYS A 125 -11.08 15.06 5.42
C LYS A 125 -10.34 13.83 5.92
N ASP A 126 -10.72 13.34 7.09
CA ASP A 126 -10.22 12.12 7.67
C ASP A 126 -11.28 11.02 7.60
N GLY A 127 -10.86 9.78 7.60
CA GLY A 127 -11.75 8.63 7.54
C GLY A 127 -11.26 7.48 8.41
N GLU A 128 -12.19 6.72 8.97
CA GLU A 128 -11.89 5.43 9.58
C GLU A 128 -12.85 4.36 9.05
N GLY A 129 -12.38 3.14 8.97
CA GLY A 129 -13.15 2.02 8.49
C GLY A 129 -12.86 0.73 9.25
N TYR A 130 -13.90 -0.11 9.33
CA TYR A 130 -13.82 -1.45 9.89
C TYR A 130 -14.37 -2.43 8.88
N GLU A 131 -13.67 -3.52 8.67
CA GLU A 131 -14.10 -4.61 7.78
C GLU A 131 -13.97 -5.94 8.51
N ILE A 132 -14.98 -6.79 8.39
CA ILE A 132 -14.94 -8.18 8.86
C ILE A 132 -15.35 -9.08 7.71
N ASN A 133 -14.45 -9.96 7.31
CA ASN A 133 -14.67 -10.97 6.28
C ASN A 133 -14.76 -12.35 6.91
N VAL A 134 -15.75 -13.15 6.49
CA VAL A 134 -15.86 -14.56 6.86
C VAL A 134 -15.97 -15.39 5.58
N ALA A 135 -15.05 -16.32 5.40
CA ALA A 135 -15.01 -17.23 4.26
C ALA A 135 -15.18 -18.69 4.70
N PHE A 136 -15.89 -19.47 3.93
CA PHE A 136 -16.04 -20.91 4.13
C PHE A 136 -15.56 -21.65 2.88
N THR A 137 -14.82 -22.76 3.07
CA THR A 137 -14.40 -23.67 2.02
C THR A 137 -15.19 -24.97 2.17
N PHE A 138 -15.88 -25.41 1.11
CA PHE A 138 -16.71 -26.63 1.08
C PHE A 138 -16.07 -27.70 0.24
#